data_56efb1917800426b23a4e860714738f6
#
_entry.id   56efb1917800426b23a4e860714738f6
#
_cell.length_a   1.000
_cell.length_b   1.000
_cell.length_c   1.000
_cell.angle_alpha   90.00
_cell.angle_beta   90.00
_cell.angle_gamma   90.00
#
_symmetry.space_group_name_H-M   'P 1'
#
loop_
_entity.id
_entity.type
_entity.pdbx_description
1 polymer ?
#
loop_
_entity_poly.entity_id
_entity_poly.type
_entity_poly.pdbx_seq_one_letter_code
_entity_poly.pdbx_strand_id
1 'polypeptide(L)'
;MDENTDLEKEVFKKQLELAERTESKVIIHTPRKNKLEVLKDIKEIVLENINPKLVVIDHINLNTIEEVIDEEFTIGLTVQPQKMEVEEAIEILDKYGFDKFLLNSDISNKPSDPLSVPKTVRTLKKLGYDKKEIDKVTFENAKKFFNIK
;
A
#
# COMPACT_ATOMS: atom_id res chain seq x y z
N MET A 1 2.14 -14.28 -0.48
CA MET A 1 1.37 -15.43 -1.03
C MET A 1 1.36 -15.31 -2.56
N ASP A 2 2.29 -15.92 -3.24
CA ASP A 2 2.41 -15.83 -4.71
C ASP A 2 1.62 -16.92 -5.42
N GLU A 3 1.55 -18.11 -4.85
CA GLU A 3 0.83 -19.28 -5.37
C GLU A 3 -0.48 -19.56 -4.64
N ASN A 4 -0.73 -18.83 -3.54
CA ASN A 4 -1.95 -18.91 -2.73
C ASN A 4 -2.25 -20.33 -2.19
N THR A 5 -1.20 -21.07 -1.83
CA THR A 5 -1.32 -22.43 -1.28
C THR A 5 -1.74 -22.41 0.19
N ASP A 6 -2.29 -23.51 0.68
CA ASP A 6 -2.67 -23.65 2.09
C ASP A 6 -1.47 -23.46 3.04
N LEU A 7 -0.29 -23.95 2.63
CA LEU A 7 0.95 -23.76 3.39
C LEU A 7 1.37 -22.29 3.47
N GLU A 8 1.28 -21.54 2.37
CA GLU A 8 1.56 -20.10 2.36
C GLU A 8 0.58 -19.36 3.28
N LYS A 9 -0.71 -19.70 3.25
CA LYS A 9 -1.73 -19.11 4.12
C LYS A 9 -1.44 -19.41 5.59
N GLU A 10 -1.06 -20.63 5.94
CA GLU A 10 -0.70 -21.01 7.31
C GLU A 10 0.52 -20.24 7.81
N VAL A 11 1.59 -20.17 7.01
CA VAL A 11 2.81 -19.42 7.36
C VAL A 11 2.49 -17.93 7.51
N PHE A 12 1.73 -17.36 6.59
CA PHE A 12 1.31 -15.97 6.64
C PHE A 12 0.52 -15.66 7.91
N LYS A 13 -0.47 -16.48 8.26
CA LYS A 13 -1.22 -16.37 9.51
C LYS A 13 -0.31 -16.33 10.73
N LYS A 14 0.63 -17.26 10.85
CA LYS A 14 1.57 -17.31 11.97
C LYS A 14 2.47 -16.06 12.06
N GLN A 15 2.84 -15.47 10.92
CA GLN A 15 3.58 -14.21 10.88
C GLN A 15 2.73 -13.05 11.39
N LEU A 16 1.44 -12.99 11.03
CA LEU A 16 0.52 -11.98 11.53
C LEU A 16 0.25 -12.11 13.03
N GLU A 17 0.02 -13.34 13.51
CA GLU A 17 -0.14 -13.62 14.95
C GLU A 17 1.10 -13.17 15.76
N LEU A 18 2.31 -13.38 15.22
CA LEU A 18 3.53 -12.88 15.84
C LEU A 18 3.59 -11.36 15.86
N ALA A 19 3.26 -10.73 14.74
CA ALA A 19 3.26 -9.26 14.60
C ALA A 19 2.23 -8.62 15.56
N GLU A 20 1.02 -9.17 15.66
CA GLU A 20 0.00 -8.73 16.61
C GLU A 20 0.51 -8.80 18.05
N ARG A 21 1.06 -9.95 18.45
CA ARG A 21 1.58 -10.14 19.82
C ARG A 21 2.72 -9.21 20.18
N THR A 22 3.52 -8.78 19.20
CA THR A 22 4.66 -7.87 19.38
C THR A 22 4.34 -6.43 19.04
N GLU A 23 3.09 -6.11 18.64
CA GLU A 23 2.65 -4.79 18.15
C GLU A 23 3.54 -4.28 16.99
N SER A 24 4.06 -5.19 16.17
CA SER A 24 4.96 -4.87 15.06
C SER A 24 4.19 -4.38 13.85
N LYS A 25 4.72 -3.36 13.19
CA LYS A 25 4.18 -2.89 11.90
C LYS A 25 4.51 -3.89 10.80
N VAL A 26 3.54 -4.13 9.91
CA VAL A 26 3.64 -5.09 8.82
C VAL A 26 3.40 -4.40 7.49
N ILE A 27 4.22 -4.71 6.49
CA ILE A 27 3.97 -4.34 5.10
C ILE A 27 3.72 -5.62 4.31
N ILE A 28 2.56 -5.73 3.69
CA ILE A 28 2.13 -6.89 2.93
C ILE A 28 2.18 -6.56 1.44
N HIS A 29 3.06 -7.21 0.71
CA HIS A 29 3.14 -7.08 -0.75
C HIS A 29 2.08 -7.95 -1.42
N THR A 30 1.25 -7.35 -2.27
CA THR A 30 0.28 -8.10 -3.06
C THR A 30 0.93 -8.68 -4.31
N PRO A 31 0.56 -9.90 -4.75
CA PRO A 31 1.16 -10.54 -5.91
C PRO A 31 0.78 -9.84 -7.22
N ARG A 32 1.53 -10.15 -8.29
CA ARG A 32 1.24 -9.63 -9.64
C ARG A 32 0.15 -10.43 -10.36
N LYS A 33 0.10 -11.76 -10.12
CA LYS A 33 -0.87 -12.68 -10.73
C LYS A 33 -2.06 -12.87 -9.79
N ASN A 34 -3.25 -13.03 -10.35
CA ASN A 34 -4.49 -13.27 -9.61
C ASN A 34 -4.71 -12.29 -8.45
N LYS A 35 -4.24 -11.06 -8.64
CA LYS A 35 -4.08 -10.07 -7.57
C LYS A 35 -5.35 -9.85 -6.76
N LEU A 36 -6.50 -9.69 -7.43
CA LEU A 36 -7.77 -9.42 -6.75
C LEU A 36 -8.22 -10.61 -5.89
N GLU A 37 -8.10 -11.83 -6.40
CA GLU A 37 -8.46 -13.05 -5.68
C GLU A 37 -7.57 -13.24 -4.44
N VAL A 38 -6.25 -13.17 -4.64
CA VAL A 38 -5.29 -13.31 -3.54
C VAL A 38 -5.43 -12.16 -2.52
N LEU A 39 -5.76 -10.95 -2.97
CA LEU A 39 -6.00 -9.82 -2.05
C LEU A 39 -7.20 -10.06 -1.15
N LYS A 40 -8.28 -10.69 -1.64
CA LYS A 40 -9.44 -11.06 -0.80
C LYS A 40 -9.03 -12.02 0.30
N ASP A 41 -8.27 -13.06 -0.04
CA ASP A 41 -7.75 -14.01 0.95
C ASP A 41 -6.80 -13.34 1.95
N ILE A 42 -5.90 -12.46 1.47
CA ILE A 42 -5.01 -11.66 2.32
C ILE A 42 -5.85 -10.82 3.29
N LYS A 43 -6.86 -10.10 2.79
CA LYS A 43 -7.72 -9.25 3.62
C LYS A 43 -8.42 -10.05 4.73
N GLU A 44 -9.03 -11.17 4.37
CA GLU A 44 -9.72 -12.04 5.33
C GLU A 44 -8.76 -12.53 6.42
N ILE A 45 -7.60 -13.08 6.05
CA ILE A 45 -6.60 -13.55 6.99
C ILE A 45 -6.07 -12.42 7.88
N VAL A 46 -5.85 -11.23 7.33
CA VAL A 46 -5.37 -10.07 8.10
C VAL A 46 -6.40 -9.63 9.12
N LEU A 47 -7.66 -9.45 8.72
CA LEU A 47 -8.73 -8.99 9.61
C LEU A 47 -8.99 -9.97 10.78
N GLU A 48 -8.74 -11.27 10.59
CA GLU A 48 -8.87 -12.28 11.62
C GLU A 48 -7.69 -12.35 12.60
N ASN A 49 -6.48 -11.94 12.20
CA ASN A 49 -5.25 -12.28 12.92
C ASN A 49 -4.39 -11.10 13.41
N ILE A 50 -4.68 -9.88 12.96
CA ILE A 50 -3.91 -8.68 13.36
C ILE A 50 -4.79 -7.42 13.31
N ASN A 51 -4.50 -6.47 14.19
CA ASN A 51 -5.11 -5.14 14.12
C ASN A 51 -4.76 -4.45 12.79
N PRO A 52 -5.75 -4.12 11.94
CA PRO A 52 -5.51 -3.54 10.62
C PRO A 52 -4.72 -2.22 10.67
N LYS A 53 -4.73 -1.48 11.78
CA LYS A 53 -3.90 -0.27 11.98
C LYS A 53 -2.39 -0.55 12.07
N LEU A 54 -2.00 -1.80 12.22
CA LEU A 54 -0.59 -2.23 12.17
C LEU A 54 -0.14 -2.60 10.75
N VAL A 55 -1.03 -2.55 9.75
CA VAL A 55 -0.80 -3.14 8.43
C VAL A 55 -0.80 -2.08 7.32
N VAL A 56 0.21 -2.17 6.47
CA VAL A 56 0.21 -1.57 5.11
C VAL A 56 -0.09 -2.69 4.11
N ILE A 57 -1.11 -2.51 3.28
CA ILE A 57 -1.32 -3.34 2.09
C ILE A 57 -0.68 -2.62 0.91
N ASP A 58 0.39 -3.17 0.36
CA ASP A 58 1.20 -2.52 -0.67
C ASP A 58 0.85 -2.98 -2.09
N HIS A 59 1.20 -2.16 -3.07
CA HIS A 59 0.95 -2.35 -4.50
C HIS A 59 -0.54 -2.35 -4.88
N ILE A 60 -1.37 -1.63 -4.16
CA ILE A 60 -2.78 -1.43 -4.52
C ILE A 60 -2.87 -0.52 -5.75
N ASN A 61 -3.84 -0.78 -6.61
CA ASN A 61 -4.13 -0.03 -7.84
C ASN A 61 -5.63 0.14 -8.06
N LEU A 62 -6.06 0.81 -9.13
CA LEU A 62 -7.48 1.08 -9.44
C LEU A 62 -8.36 -0.19 -9.44
N ASN A 63 -7.81 -1.34 -9.88
CA ASN A 63 -8.58 -2.58 -9.96
C ASN A 63 -8.76 -3.28 -8.60
N THR A 64 -8.03 -2.86 -7.57
CA THR A 64 -7.97 -3.53 -6.27
C THR A 64 -8.30 -2.62 -5.10
N ILE A 65 -8.37 -1.31 -5.30
CA ILE A 65 -8.58 -0.34 -4.23
C ILE A 65 -9.92 -0.54 -3.49
N GLU A 66 -10.99 -0.83 -4.22
CA GLU A 66 -12.32 -1.02 -3.65
C GLU A 66 -12.38 -2.18 -2.64
N GLU A 67 -11.44 -3.14 -2.73
CA GLU A 67 -11.38 -4.27 -1.81
C GLU A 67 -10.88 -3.88 -0.41
N VAL A 68 -10.10 -2.80 -0.30
CA VAL A 68 -9.37 -2.47 0.95
C VAL A 68 -9.65 -1.05 1.47
N ILE A 69 -10.30 -0.19 0.70
CA ILE A 69 -10.42 1.23 1.04
C ILE A 69 -11.26 1.49 2.30
N ASP A 70 -12.27 0.68 2.55
CA ASP A 70 -13.17 0.83 3.70
C ASP A 70 -12.55 0.29 4.99
N GLU A 71 -11.47 -0.48 4.91
CA GLU A 71 -10.79 -1.03 6.08
C GLU A 71 -9.84 -0.01 6.73
N GLU A 72 -9.37 -0.29 7.94
CA GLU A 72 -8.44 0.58 8.67
C GLU A 72 -6.97 0.40 8.27
N PHE A 73 -6.70 -0.19 7.11
CA PHE A 73 -5.34 -0.34 6.57
C PHE A 73 -4.73 0.99 6.17
N THR A 74 -3.41 1.06 6.22
CA THR A 74 -2.63 2.00 5.41
C THR A 74 -2.37 1.36 4.04
N ILE A 75 -2.48 2.12 2.96
CA ILE A 75 -2.45 1.60 1.60
C ILE A 75 -1.22 2.12 0.86
N GLY A 76 -0.41 1.21 0.33
CA GLY A 76 0.77 1.52 -0.48
C GLY A 76 0.43 1.68 -1.96
N LEU A 77 0.73 2.85 -2.52
CA LEU A 77 0.65 3.15 -3.95
C LEU A 77 2.05 3.13 -4.54
N THR A 78 2.34 2.11 -5.33
CA THR A 78 3.68 1.93 -5.91
C THR A 78 3.73 2.48 -7.32
N VAL A 79 4.23 3.69 -7.47
CA VAL A 79 4.41 4.35 -8.77
C VAL A 79 5.71 3.86 -9.40
N GLN A 80 5.59 2.96 -10.37
CA GLN A 80 6.71 2.31 -11.03
C GLN A 80 6.28 1.81 -12.41
N PRO A 81 7.14 1.84 -13.43
CA PRO A 81 6.85 1.20 -14.71
C PRO A 81 6.32 -0.23 -14.54
N GLN A 82 5.26 -0.58 -15.24
CA GLN A 82 4.57 -1.89 -15.19
C GLN A 82 3.78 -2.18 -13.90
N LYS A 83 3.68 -1.25 -12.95
CA LYS A 83 2.84 -1.38 -11.76
C LYS A 83 1.72 -0.33 -11.73
N MET A 84 2.08 0.95 -11.73
CA MET A 84 1.16 2.08 -11.66
C MET A 84 1.80 3.31 -12.28
N GLU A 85 1.10 3.98 -13.17
CA GLU A 85 1.51 5.27 -13.70
C GLU A 85 1.15 6.42 -12.72
N VAL A 86 1.77 7.58 -12.92
CA VAL A 86 1.53 8.76 -12.06
C VAL A 86 0.06 9.17 -12.09
N GLU A 87 -0.55 9.14 -13.25
CA GLU A 87 -1.95 9.53 -13.48
C GLU A 87 -2.92 8.63 -12.71
N GLU A 88 -2.65 7.32 -12.68
CA GLU A 88 -3.46 6.35 -11.93
C GLU A 88 -3.38 6.59 -10.41
N ALA A 89 -2.17 6.87 -9.89
CA ALA A 89 -1.99 7.22 -8.50
C ALA A 89 -2.78 8.50 -8.13
N ILE A 90 -2.78 9.50 -9.01
CA ILE A 90 -3.51 10.74 -8.81
C ILE A 90 -5.01 10.51 -8.83
N GLU A 91 -5.52 9.68 -9.74
CA GLU A 91 -6.94 9.31 -9.80
C GLU A 91 -7.42 8.66 -8.49
N ILE A 92 -6.62 7.77 -7.90
CA ILE A 92 -6.92 7.17 -6.60
C ILE A 92 -6.96 8.24 -5.52
N LEU A 93 -5.95 9.11 -5.45
CA LEU A 93 -5.86 10.16 -4.45
C LEU A 93 -6.99 11.18 -4.57
N ASP A 94 -7.41 11.52 -5.78
CA ASP A 94 -8.51 12.44 -6.04
C ASP A 94 -9.85 11.85 -5.57
N LYS A 95 -10.08 10.56 -5.81
CA LYS A 95 -11.31 9.88 -5.45
C LYS A 95 -11.43 9.59 -3.96
N TYR A 96 -10.34 9.18 -3.29
CA TYR A 96 -10.38 8.65 -1.92
C TYR A 96 -9.68 9.54 -0.88
N GLY A 97 -9.11 10.69 -1.29
CA GLY A 97 -8.34 11.57 -0.41
C GLY A 97 -6.91 11.10 -0.17
N PHE A 98 -6.23 11.72 0.79
CA PHE A 98 -4.78 11.55 0.98
C PHE A 98 -4.40 10.87 2.30
N ASP A 99 -5.36 10.61 3.19
CA ASP A 99 -5.07 10.28 4.59
C ASP A 99 -4.59 8.85 4.84
N LYS A 100 -4.96 7.90 3.95
CA LYS A 100 -4.65 6.47 4.11
C LYS A 100 -3.46 5.99 3.28
N PHE A 101 -2.88 6.84 2.43
CA PHE A 101 -1.96 6.39 1.38
C PHE A 101 -0.50 6.69 1.68
N LEU A 102 0.37 5.79 1.23
CA LEU A 102 1.81 5.95 1.15
C LEU A 102 2.24 5.85 -0.30
N LEU A 103 2.94 6.86 -0.82
CA LEU A 103 3.58 6.77 -2.14
C LEU A 103 4.96 6.12 -2.00
N ASN A 104 5.23 5.12 -2.83
CA ASN A 104 6.55 4.51 -2.93
C ASN A 104 6.93 4.20 -4.38
N SER A 105 8.20 3.89 -4.61
CA SER A 105 8.75 3.57 -5.94
C SER A 105 9.16 2.12 -6.09
N ASP A 106 9.20 1.34 -5.01
CA ASP A 106 9.63 -0.07 -4.97
C ASP A 106 10.87 -0.34 -5.83
N ILE A 107 11.91 0.48 -5.64
CA ILE A 107 13.16 0.33 -6.39
C ILE A 107 13.80 -1.00 -6.06
N SER A 108 14.02 -1.82 -7.09
CA SER A 108 14.56 -3.16 -6.95
C SER A 108 15.46 -3.53 -8.13
N ASN A 109 15.77 -4.81 -8.31
CA ASN A 109 16.53 -5.37 -9.42
C ASN A 109 15.82 -5.38 -10.77
N LYS A 110 14.57 -4.88 -10.84
CA LYS A 110 13.80 -4.74 -12.10
C LYS A 110 13.84 -3.28 -12.58
N PRO A 111 13.53 -3.01 -13.85
CA PRO A 111 13.39 -1.64 -14.32
C PRO A 111 12.45 -0.85 -13.42
N SER A 112 12.96 0.18 -12.78
CA SER A 112 12.26 1.04 -11.84
C SER A 112 12.69 2.48 -12.04
N ASP A 113 11.84 3.42 -11.64
CA ASP A 113 12.12 4.84 -11.74
C ASP A 113 12.34 5.45 -10.36
N PRO A 114 13.58 5.76 -9.95
CA PRO A 114 13.88 6.38 -8.65
C PRO A 114 13.26 7.77 -8.50
N LEU A 115 12.82 8.39 -9.59
CA LEU A 115 12.17 9.70 -9.59
C LEU A 115 10.64 9.62 -9.65
N SER A 116 10.04 8.43 -9.57
CA SER A 116 8.59 8.29 -9.69
C SER A 116 7.82 9.08 -8.63
N VAL A 117 8.21 9.00 -7.36
CA VAL A 117 7.59 9.78 -6.29
C VAL A 117 7.78 11.29 -6.51
N PRO A 118 9.01 11.82 -6.77
CA PRO A 118 9.18 13.23 -7.19
C PRO A 118 8.37 13.66 -8.40
N LYS A 119 8.21 12.81 -9.41
CA LYS A 119 7.37 13.09 -10.59
C LYS A 119 5.90 13.20 -10.20
N THR A 120 5.39 12.29 -9.38
CA THR A 120 4.02 12.35 -8.84
C THR A 120 3.79 13.65 -8.06
N VAL A 121 4.70 14.02 -7.17
CA VAL A 121 4.66 15.29 -6.42
C VAL A 121 4.63 16.49 -7.36
N ARG A 122 5.48 16.48 -8.39
CA ARG A 122 5.50 17.57 -9.39
C ARG A 122 4.17 17.68 -10.12
N THR A 123 3.55 16.56 -10.47
CA THR A 123 2.27 16.55 -11.18
C THR A 123 1.14 17.02 -10.27
N LEU A 124 1.06 16.54 -9.03
CA LEU A 124 0.10 17.03 -8.04
C LEU A 124 0.19 18.56 -7.84
N LYS A 125 1.42 19.10 -7.72
CA LYS A 125 1.64 20.55 -7.62
C LYS A 125 1.15 21.31 -8.87
N LYS A 126 1.40 20.78 -10.07
CA LYS A 126 0.91 21.39 -11.33
C LYS A 126 -0.60 21.40 -11.44
N LEU A 127 -1.27 20.37 -10.88
CA LEU A 127 -2.72 20.27 -10.82
C LEU A 127 -3.35 21.14 -9.72
N GLY A 128 -2.53 21.78 -8.86
CA GLY A 128 -3.00 22.72 -7.85
C GLY A 128 -3.38 22.10 -6.51
N TYR A 129 -2.98 20.83 -6.25
CA TYR A 129 -3.20 20.23 -4.94
C TYR A 129 -2.44 20.95 -3.82
N ASP A 130 -3.06 21.04 -2.65
CA ASP A 130 -2.44 21.70 -1.48
C ASP A 130 -1.18 20.93 -1.05
N LYS A 131 -0.16 21.70 -0.66
CA LYS A 131 1.08 21.15 -0.12
C LYS A 131 0.84 20.19 1.05
N LYS A 132 -0.14 20.47 1.93
CA LYS A 132 -0.45 19.60 3.07
C LYS A 132 -0.95 18.24 2.62
N GLU A 133 -1.78 18.16 1.58
CA GLU A 133 -2.25 16.89 1.02
C GLU A 133 -1.09 16.10 0.40
N ILE A 134 -0.21 16.79 -0.33
CA ILE A 134 0.99 16.16 -0.92
C ILE A 134 1.91 15.64 0.19
N ASP A 135 2.16 16.42 1.22
CA ASP A 135 3.02 16.05 2.35
C ASP A 135 2.47 14.82 3.09
N LYS A 136 1.15 14.64 3.20
CA LYS A 136 0.54 13.44 3.78
C LYS A 136 1.05 12.15 3.11
N VAL A 137 0.87 12.02 1.80
CA VAL A 137 1.19 10.77 1.08
C VAL A 137 2.68 10.53 0.87
N THR A 138 3.49 11.59 0.93
CA THR A 138 4.93 11.49 0.69
C THR A 138 5.76 11.39 1.96
N PHE A 139 5.21 11.77 3.11
CA PHE A 139 5.97 11.84 4.35
C PHE A 139 5.14 11.60 5.62
N GLU A 140 4.06 12.39 5.87
CA GLU A 140 3.41 12.43 7.17
C GLU A 140 2.72 11.11 7.51
N ASN A 141 2.04 10.47 6.54
CA ASN A 141 1.39 9.19 6.77
C ASN A 141 2.40 8.08 7.12
N ALA A 142 3.55 8.05 6.41
CA ALA A 142 4.63 7.12 6.73
C ALA A 142 5.21 7.37 8.12
N LYS A 143 5.52 8.64 8.43
CA LYS A 143 6.01 9.05 9.74
C LYS A 143 5.06 8.63 10.86
N LYS A 144 3.76 8.87 10.69
CA LYS A 144 2.71 8.48 11.64
C LYS A 144 2.62 6.95 11.78
N PHE A 145 2.56 6.24 10.65
CA PHE A 145 2.43 4.78 10.66
C PHE A 145 3.60 4.09 11.35
N PHE A 146 4.83 4.49 11.03
CA PHE A 146 6.05 3.89 11.60
C PHE A 146 6.48 4.51 12.95
N ASN A 147 5.71 5.44 13.53
CA ASN A 147 6.04 6.14 14.77
C ASN A 147 7.42 6.82 14.74
N ILE A 148 7.81 7.39 13.59
CA ILE A 148 9.09 8.09 13.43
C ILE A 148 9.00 9.47 14.08
N LYS A 149 9.96 9.78 14.95
CA LYS A 149 10.07 11.09 15.64
C LYS A 149 10.66 12.18 14.76
#